data_b8d2cc8e6507ff9173d095790d1046e2
#
_entry.id   b8d2cc8e6507ff9173d095790d1046e2
#
_cell.length_a   1.000
_cell.length_b   1.000
_cell.length_c   1.000
_cell.angle_alpha   90.00
_cell.angle_beta   90.00
_cell.angle_gamma   90.00
#
_symmetry.space_group_name_H-M   'P 1'
#
loop_
_entity.id
_entity.type
_entity.pdbx_description
1 polymer ?
#
loop_
_entity_poly.entity_id
_entity_poly.type
_entity_poly.pdbx_seq_one_letter_code
_entity_poly.pdbx_strand_id
1 'polypeptide(L)'
;RLIYNSYVADMAKYAGKGDSVKIAEAYDSLPVQLARENNKFQYKLIRTGARSSLYGASIDWLIQSGIVLKCTKCEQGLMPLAAYEDLSSFKLYFSDTGLFNSRLQLTKQSLAAARQYMGALTENYVAIQLKANGYKLNYWTSTATAEVDFVIVQSGEVVPIECKANIHVKSKSLDSFVKRYDIKQSIRLSMRNFGFENNIKSVPLYAAFCV
;
A
#
# COMPACT_ATOMS: atom_id res chain seq x y z
N ARG A 1 -4.25 -2.69 -21.05
CA ARG A 1 -3.80 -1.47 -21.76
C ARG A 1 -4.95 -0.51 -22.05
N LEU A 2 -6.07 -0.96 -22.63
CA LEU A 2 -7.22 -0.09 -22.94
C LEU A 2 -7.75 0.63 -21.71
N ILE A 3 -8.03 -0.08 -20.61
CA ILE A 3 -8.55 0.48 -19.35
C ILE A 3 -7.59 1.54 -18.80
N TYR A 4 -6.28 1.25 -18.77
CA TYR A 4 -5.28 2.23 -18.33
C TYR A 4 -5.31 3.51 -19.18
N ASN A 5 -5.34 3.37 -20.50
CA ASN A 5 -5.40 4.51 -21.41
C ASN A 5 -6.71 5.31 -21.24
N SER A 6 -7.83 4.65 -20.92
CA SER A 6 -9.08 5.34 -20.58
C SER A 6 -8.93 6.19 -19.31
N TYR A 7 -8.30 5.68 -18.24
CA TYR A 7 -8.03 6.48 -17.06
C TYR A 7 -7.17 7.71 -17.37
N VAL A 8 -6.10 7.54 -18.17
CA VAL A 8 -5.24 8.67 -18.56
C VAL A 8 -6.00 9.68 -19.41
N ALA A 9 -6.88 9.24 -20.31
CA ALA A 9 -7.74 10.12 -21.10
C ALA A 9 -8.75 10.88 -20.22
N ASP A 10 -9.32 10.23 -19.23
CA ASP A 10 -10.23 10.86 -18.26
C ASP A 10 -9.50 11.88 -17.38
N MET A 11 -8.26 11.60 -16.95
CA MET A 11 -7.42 12.59 -16.28
C MET A 11 -7.23 13.85 -17.13
N ALA A 12 -6.99 13.67 -18.43
CA ALA A 12 -6.84 14.79 -19.36
C ALA A 12 -8.15 15.59 -19.56
N LYS A 13 -9.30 14.92 -19.47
CA LYS A 13 -10.62 15.52 -19.64
C LYS A 13 -11.10 16.30 -18.42
N TYR A 14 -10.87 15.77 -17.22
CA TYR A 14 -11.45 16.29 -15.97
C TYR A 14 -10.48 17.17 -15.16
N ALA A 15 -9.19 17.11 -15.44
CA ALA A 15 -8.21 18.03 -14.86
C ALA A 15 -7.96 19.24 -15.79
N GLY A 16 -7.60 20.39 -15.23
CA GLY A 16 -7.17 21.54 -16.01
C GLY A 16 -5.96 21.21 -16.91
N LYS A 17 -5.84 21.89 -18.06
CA LYS A 17 -4.80 21.58 -19.09
C LYS A 17 -3.37 21.50 -18.55
N GLY A 18 -3.02 22.29 -17.51
CA GLY A 18 -1.69 22.28 -16.91
C GLY A 18 -1.52 21.18 -15.84
N ASP A 19 -2.61 20.71 -15.24
CA ASP A 19 -2.59 19.76 -14.16
C ASP A 19 -2.68 18.30 -14.65
N SER A 20 -3.36 18.07 -15.77
CA SER A 20 -3.51 16.74 -16.37
C SER A 20 -2.16 16.08 -16.68
N VAL A 21 -1.16 16.84 -17.15
CA VAL A 21 0.19 16.34 -17.42
C VAL A 21 0.85 15.87 -16.12
N LYS A 22 0.77 16.67 -15.04
CA LYS A 22 1.38 16.34 -13.76
C LYS A 22 0.69 15.14 -13.10
N ILE A 23 -0.64 15.04 -13.25
CA ILE A 23 -1.42 13.90 -12.75
C ILE A 23 -0.98 12.62 -13.46
N ALA A 24 -0.86 12.66 -14.79
CA ALA A 24 -0.39 11.53 -15.58
C ALA A 24 1.05 11.14 -15.23
N GLU A 25 1.98 12.10 -15.13
CA GLU A 25 3.36 11.85 -14.69
C GLU A 25 3.43 11.19 -13.29
N ALA A 26 2.63 11.69 -12.34
CA ALA A 26 2.56 11.15 -11.00
C ALA A 26 2.02 9.70 -11.03
N TYR A 27 0.94 9.46 -11.76
CA TYR A 27 0.33 8.13 -11.91
C TYR A 27 1.27 7.13 -12.60
N ASP A 28 1.97 7.57 -13.64
CA ASP A 28 2.96 6.76 -14.38
C ASP A 28 4.18 6.37 -13.54
N SER A 29 4.50 7.16 -12.50
CA SER A 29 5.62 6.85 -11.60
C SER A 29 5.31 5.73 -10.58
N LEU A 30 4.04 5.44 -10.29
CA LEU A 30 3.63 4.54 -9.22
C LEU A 30 4.20 3.12 -9.33
N PRO A 31 4.24 2.47 -10.50
CA PRO A 31 4.78 1.11 -10.60
C PRO A 31 6.24 1.02 -10.17
N VAL A 32 7.04 2.04 -10.52
CA VAL A 32 8.46 2.11 -10.12
C VAL A 32 8.60 2.35 -8.62
N GLN A 33 7.71 3.14 -8.04
CA GLN A 33 7.72 3.43 -6.60
C GLN A 33 7.35 2.21 -5.77
N LEU A 34 6.29 1.49 -6.17
CA LEU A 34 5.83 0.27 -5.51
C LEU A 34 6.82 -0.91 -5.66
N ALA A 35 7.62 -0.92 -6.73
CA ALA A 35 8.63 -1.95 -6.96
C ALA A 35 9.90 -1.79 -6.11
N ARG A 36 10.04 -0.71 -5.35
CA ARG A 36 11.20 -0.48 -4.46
C ARG A 36 10.97 -1.05 -3.08
N GLU A 37 12.05 -1.40 -2.39
CA GLU A 37 12.00 -2.04 -1.06
C GLU A 37 11.15 -1.29 -0.02
N ASN A 38 11.16 0.04 -0.04
CA ASN A 38 10.43 0.83 0.97
C ASN A 38 9.05 1.30 0.55
N ASN A 39 8.62 1.07 -0.68
CA ASN A 39 7.31 1.47 -1.26
C ASN A 39 6.84 2.91 -0.88
N LYS A 40 7.63 3.66 -0.11
CA LYS A 40 7.33 5.03 0.31
C LYS A 40 7.33 5.94 -0.91
N PHE A 41 6.28 6.75 -1.05
CA PHE A 41 6.17 7.68 -2.16
C PHE A 41 7.28 8.74 -2.11
N GLN A 42 7.94 8.94 -3.24
CA GLN A 42 9.02 9.90 -3.40
C GLN A 42 8.79 10.77 -4.64
N TYR A 43 8.56 12.06 -4.44
CA TYR A 43 8.33 13.00 -5.53
C TYR A 43 9.45 13.00 -6.58
N LYS A 44 10.71 12.86 -6.16
CA LYS A 44 11.88 12.78 -7.07
C LYS A 44 11.83 11.63 -8.07
N LEU A 45 10.99 10.60 -7.81
CA LEU A 45 10.80 9.47 -8.74
C LEU A 45 9.76 9.76 -9.82
N ILE A 46 8.99 10.84 -9.72
CA ILE A 46 8.16 11.31 -10.82
C ILE A 46 9.07 11.83 -11.93
N ARG A 47 9.94 12.79 -11.59
CA ARG A 47 11.01 13.33 -12.45
C ARG A 47 12.00 14.15 -11.61
N THR A 48 13.14 14.48 -12.20
CA THR A 48 14.14 15.35 -11.59
C THR A 48 13.52 16.70 -11.21
N GLY A 49 13.73 17.16 -9.97
CA GLY A 49 13.20 18.42 -9.44
C GLY A 49 11.73 18.37 -8.99
N ALA A 50 11.05 17.22 -9.10
CA ALA A 50 9.70 17.08 -8.57
C ALA A 50 9.68 17.16 -7.04
N ARG A 51 8.69 17.89 -6.48
CA ARG A 51 8.51 18.13 -5.05
C ARG A 51 7.03 18.31 -4.72
N SER A 52 6.67 18.22 -3.45
CA SER A 52 5.27 18.31 -2.99
C SER A 52 4.57 19.59 -3.40
N SER A 53 5.28 20.74 -3.40
CA SER A 53 4.71 22.03 -3.87
C SER A 53 4.31 22.04 -5.35
N LEU A 54 4.85 21.12 -6.17
CA LEU A 54 4.54 21.03 -7.62
C LEU A 54 3.53 19.93 -7.94
N TYR A 55 3.54 18.83 -7.18
CA TYR A 55 2.75 17.63 -7.48
C TYR A 55 1.73 17.26 -6.38
N GLY A 56 1.71 17.99 -5.24
CA GLY A 56 0.80 17.69 -4.15
C GLY A 56 -0.66 17.67 -4.60
N ALA A 57 -1.11 18.71 -5.29
CA ALA A 57 -2.47 18.79 -5.82
C ALA A 57 -2.79 17.64 -6.82
N SER A 58 -1.80 17.21 -7.62
CA SER A 58 -1.97 16.09 -8.55
C SER A 58 -2.12 14.77 -7.82
N ILE A 59 -1.38 14.56 -6.72
CA ILE A 59 -1.53 13.38 -5.85
C ILE A 59 -2.90 13.41 -5.15
N ASP A 60 -3.32 14.55 -4.61
CA ASP A 60 -4.61 14.70 -3.96
C ASP A 60 -5.76 14.43 -4.94
N TRP A 61 -5.64 14.89 -6.18
CA TRP A 61 -6.60 14.58 -7.23
C TRP A 61 -6.71 13.07 -7.49
N LEU A 62 -5.58 12.36 -7.63
CA LEU A 62 -5.54 10.90 -7.82
C LEU A 62 -6.18 10.15 -6.65
N ILE A 63 -6.00 10.62 -5.42
CA ILE A 63 -6.59 10.04 -4.23
C ILE A 63 -8.10 10.29 -4.19
N GLN A 64 -8.53 11.53 -4.43
CA GLN A 64 -9.95 11.92 -4.40
C GLN A 64 -10.77 11.26 -5.51
N SER A 65 -10.16 11.05 -6.69
CA SER A 65 -10.79 10.31 -7.78
C SER A 65 -10.89 8.80 -7.54
N GLY A 66 -10.27 8.29 -6.47
CA GLY A 66 -10.28 6.87 -6.13
C GLY A 66 -9.41 6.00 -7.04
N ILE A 67 -8.59 6.60 -7.91
CA ILE A 67 -7.69 5.88 -8.82
C ILE A 67 -6.50 5.30 -8.06
N VAL A 68 -6.10 5.96 -6.96
CA VAL A 68 -5.06 5.47 -6.05
C VAL A 68 -5.56 5.47 -4.61
N LEU A 69 -4.98 4.58 -3.81
CA LEU A 69 -5.24 4.43 -2.39
C LEU A 69 -4.03 4.96 -1.62
N LYS A 70 -4.26 5.89 -0.70
CA LYS A 70 -3.22 6.42 0.19
C LYS A 70 -3.15 5.59 1.46
N CYS A 71 -1.93 5.18 1.82
CA CYS A 71 -1.59 4.54 3.08
C CYS A 71 -0.63 5.45 3.84
N THR A 72 -1.05 6.04 4.95
CA THR A 72 -0.30 7.06 5.69
C THR A 72 0.57 6.40 6.76
N LYS A 73 1.78 6.89 6.96
CA LYS A 73 2.63 6.41 8.06
C LYS A 73 2.00 6.77 9.40
N CYS A 74 1.93 5.82 10.33
CA CYS A 74 1.73 6.10 11.75
C CYS A 74 3.06 5.96 12.49
N GLU A 75 3.37 6.89 13.36
CA GLU A 75 4.60 6.88 14.15
C GLU A 75 4.49 5.96 15.36
N GLN A 76 3.27 5.76 15.86
CA GLN A 76 2.99 4.92 17.02
C GLN A 76 1.75 4.04 16.75
N GLY A 77 1.78 2.83 17.33
CA GLY A 77 0.67 1.88 17.30
C GLY A 77 -0.31 2.10 18.47
N LEU A 78 -0.71 3.34 18.73
CA LEU A 78 -1.58 3.72 19.83
C LEU A 78 -2.88 4.35 19.32
N MET A 79 -3.95 4.21 20.13
CA MET A 79 -5.22 4.86 19.84
C MET A 79 -5.26 6.31 20.34
N PRO A 80 -5.88 7.24 19.60
CA PRO A 80 -6.38 7.07 18.24
C PRO A 80 -5.25 7.17 17.20
N LEU A 81 -5.15 6.25 16.24
CA LEU A 81 -4.08 6.22 15.23
C LEU A 81 -3.92 7.57 14.51
N ALA A 82 -5.02 8.27 14.27
CA ALA A 82 -5.01 9.56 13.57
C ALA A 82 -4.15 10.63 14.27
N ALA A 83 -3.98 10.54 15.60
CA ALA A 83 -3.15 11.47 16.36
C ALA A 83 -1.64 11.26 16.14
N TYR A 84 -1.27 10.10 15.58
CA TYR A 84 0.12 9.70 15.37
C TYR A 84 0.47 9.58 13.89
N GLU A 85 -0.32 10.16 12.99
CA GLU A 85 -0.07 10.14 11.56
C GLU A 85 1.02 11.14 11.15
N ASP A 86 2.03 10.68 10.44
CA ASP A 86 2.95 11.51 9.68
C ASP A 86 2.41 11.71 8.26
N LEU A 87 1.71 12.82 8.05
CA LEU A 87 1.08 13.14 6.76
C LEU A 87 2.09 13.37 5.62
N SER A 88 3.36 13.61 5.96
CA SER A 88 4.43 13.80 4.99
C SER A 88 4.99 12.48 4.44
N SER A 89 4.68 11.38 5.11
CA SER A 89 5.16 10.03 4.78
C SER A 89 3.99 9.11 4.45
N PHE A 90 3.91 8.66 3.21
CA PHE A 90 2.83 7.81 2.75
C PHE A 90 3.29 6.89 1.63
N LYS A 91 2.52 5.81 1.42
CA LYS A 91 2.57 4.94 0.25
C LYS A 91 1.33 5.19 -0.61
N LEU A 92 1.44 4.93 -1.91
CA LEU A 92 0.31 4.98 -2.83
C LEU A 92 0.17 3.63 -3.52
N TYR A 93 -1.01 3.04 -3.47
CA TYR A 93 -1.36 1.80 -4.15
C TYR A 93 -2.34 2.08 -5.28
N PHE A 94 -2.33 1.26 -6.32
CA PHE A 94 -3.38 1.27 -7.34
C PHE A 94 -4.69 0.76 -6.74
N SER A 95 -5.82 1.33 -7.16
CA SER A 95 -7.14 0.81 -6.81
C SER A 95 -7.49 -0.50 -7.53
N ASP A 96 -6.69 -0.92 -8.49
CA ASP A 96 -6.82 -2.17 -9.25
C ASP A 96 -5.42 -2.78 -9.50
N THR A 97 -5.24 -4.03 -9.03
CA THR A 97 -3.99 -4.79 -9.21
C THR A 97 -3.70 -5.09 -10.68
N GLY A 98 -4.74 -5.20 -11.52
CA GLY A 98 -4.60 -5.40 -12.97
C GLY A 98 -3.96 -4.20 -13.66
N LEU A 99 -4.27 -2.98 -13.21
CA LEU A 99 -3.62 -1.75 -13.71
C LEU A 99 -2.13 -1.74 -13.35
N PHE A 100 -1.80 -2.08 -12.11
CA PHE A 100 -0.41 -2.20 -11.68
C PHE A 100 0.36 -3.23 -12.52
N ASN A 101 -0.18 -4.44 -12.66
CA ASN A 101 0.42 -5.51 -13.45
C ASN A 101 0.57 -5.13 -14.93
N SER A 102 -0.43 -4.46 -15.51
CA SER A 102 -0.40 -3.99 -16.89
C SER A 102 0.74 -2.99 -17.15
N ARG A 103 1.05 -2.15 -16.17
CA ARG A 103 2.13 -1.16 -16.27
C ARG A 103 3.52 -1.78 -16.17
N LEU A 104 3.67 -2.81 -15.34
CA LEU A 104 4.91 -3.58 -15.25
C LEU A 104 5.13 -4.51 -16.44
N GLN A 105 4.13 -4.66 -17.33
CA GLN A 105 4.13 -5.56 -18.49
C GLN A 105 4.47 -7.01 -18.11
N LEU A 106 4.10 -7.43 -16.90
CA LEU A 106 4.38 -8.77 -16.42
C LEU A 106 3.39 -9.78 -17.03
N THR A 107 3.94 -10.81 -17.64
CA THR A 107 3.20 -12.02 -18.03
C THR A 107 3.18 -13.02 -16.87
N LYS A 108 2.32 -14.05 -16.93
CA LYS A 108 2.33 -15.13 -15.93
C LYS A 108 3.72 -15.77 -15.80
N GLN A 109 4.45 -15.93 -16.90
CA GLN A 109 5.80 -16.51 -16.90
C GLN A 109 6.84 -15.56 -16.30
N SER A 110 6.82 -14.28 -16.67
CA SER A 110 7.73 -13.29 -16.10
C SER A 110 7.42 -12.97 -14.64
N LEU A 111 6.15 -13.04 -14.22
CA LEU A 111 5.76 -12.85 -12.84
C LEU A 111 6.37 -13.91 -11.91
N ALA A 112 6.39 -15.17 -12.33
CA ALA A 112 7.02 -16.25 -11.58
C ALA A 112 8.54 -16.05 -11.38
N ALA A 113 9.22 -15.42 -12.36
CA ALA A 113 10.63 -15.07 -12.28
C ALA A 113 10.90 -13.78 -11.49
N ALA A 114 9.96 -12.86 -11.49
CA ALA A 114 10.09 -11.52 -10.89
C ALA A 114 9.63 -11.47 -9.42
N ARG A 115 10.24 -12.31 -8.57
CA ARG A 115 9.88 -12.45 -7.12
C ARG A 115 9.83 -11.12 -6.38
N GLN A 116 10.67 -10.15 -6.74
CA GLN A 116 10.69 -8.82 -6.13
C GLN A 116 9.38 -8.04 -6.28
N TYR A 117 8.62 -8.29 -7.36
CA TYR A 117 7.33 -7.63 -7.59
C TYR A 117 6.16 -8.33 -6.91
N MET A 118 6.34 -9.58 -6.50
CA MET A 118 5.28 -10.34 -5.82
C MET A 118 4.90 -9.72 -4.47
N GLY A 119 5.88 -9.18 -3.73
CA GLY A 119 5.62 -8.43 -2.50
C GLY A 119 4.74 -7.22 -2.77
N ALA A 120 5.15 -6.36 -3.70
CA ALA A 120 4.41 -5.17 -4.08
C ALA A 120 2.99 -5.46 -4.60
N LEU A 121 2.82 -6.50 -5.42
CA LEU A 121 1.50 -6.95 -5.89
C LEU A 121 0.62 -7.46 -4.75
N THR A 122 1.21 -8.20 -3.80
CA THR A 122 0.51 -8.72 -2.62
C THR A 122 0.05 -7.58 -1.73
N GLU A 123 0.92 -6.63 -1.40
CA GLU A 123 0.56 -5.45 -0.61
C GLU A 123 -0.52 -4.61 -1.32
N ASN A 124 -0.38 -4.38 -2.64
CA ASN A 124 -1.38 -3.64 -3.39
C ASN A 124 -2.75 -4.33 -3.37
N TYR A 125 -2.78 -5.66 -3.53
CA TYR A 125 -4.02 -6.44 -3.42
C TYR A 125 -4.65 -6.31 -2.04
N VAL A 126 -3.85 -6.46 -0.98
CA VAL A 126 -4.34 -6.34 0.41
C VAL A 126 -4.83 -4.92 0.69
N ALA A 127 -4.14 -3.88 0.22
CA ALA A 127 -4.60 -2.49 0.34
C ALA A 127 -6.01 -2.29 -0.25
N ILE A 128 -6.29 -2.89 -1.41
CA ILE A 128 -7.61 -2.85 -2.05
C ILE A 128 -8.66 -3.52 -1.16
N GLN A 129 -8.38 -4.73 -0.64
CA GLN A 129 -9.34 -5.47 0.20
C GLN A 129 -9.64 -4.73 1.50
N LEU A 130 -8.62 -4.22 2.19
CA LEU A 130 -8.78 -3.45 3.42
C LEU A 130 -9.59 -2.15 3.16
N LYS A 131 -9.31 -1.47 2.05
CA LYS A 131 -10.06 -0.27 1.68
C LYS A 131 -11.52 -0.56 1.34
N ALA A 132 -11.79 -1.67 0.64
CA ALA A 132 -13.15 -2.14 0.33
C ALA A 132 -13.95 -2.47 1.60
N ASN A 133 -13.29 -2.96 2.65
CA ASN A 133 -13.87 -3.21 3.96
C ASN A 133 -14.02 -1.94 4.82
N GLY A 134 -13.71 -0.76 4.28
CA GLY A 134 -13.90 0.53 4.94
C GLY A 134 -12.75 0.97 5.85
N TYR A 135 -11.65 0.21 5.92
CA TYR A 135 -10.52 0.59 6.76
C TYR A 135 -9.77 1.82 6.21
N LYS A 136 -9.32 2.66 7.12
CA LYS A 136 -8.27 3.65 6.84
C LYS A 136 -6.93 2.92 6.82
N LEU A 137 -6.14 3.14 5.78
CA LEU A 137 -4.86 2.48 5.62
C LEU A 137 -3.76 3.29 6.30
N ASN A 138 -3.10 2.67 7.27
CA ASN A 138 -1.87 3.16 7.85
C ASN A 138 -0.78 2.08 7.73
N TYR A 139 0.49 2.47 7.78
CA TYR A 139 1.64 1.57 7.91
C TYR A 139 2.55 2.10 9.01
N TRP A 140 3.43 1.26 9.53
CA TRP A 140 4.38 1.69 10.55
C TRP A 140 5.81 1.32 10.17
N THR A 141 6.74 2.21 10.53
CA THR A 141 8.17 1.94 10.44
C THR A 141 8.84 2.33 11.74
N SER A 142 9.79 1.51 12.19
CA SER A 142 10.68 1.88 13.31
C SER A 142 11.70 2.92 12.86
N THR A 143 12.46 3.45 13.82
CA THR A 143 13.64 4.29 13.55
C THR A 143 14.80 3.52 12.91
N ALA A 144 14.80 2.18 13.00
CA ALA A 144 15.80 1.32 12.38
C ALA A 144 15.28 0.75 11.04
N THR A 145 14.91 -0.52 11.01
CA THR A 145 14.58 -1.22 9.75
C THR A 145 13.26 -2.00 9.80
N ALA A 146 12.57 -2.00 10.95
CA ALA A 146 11.32 -2.75 11.05
C ALA A 146 10.20 -1.97 10.39
N GLU A 147 9.40 -2.67 9.59
CA GLU A 147 8.20 -2.15 8.92
C GLU A 147 7.05 -3.12 9.10
N VAL A 148 5.85 -2.60 9.38
CA VAL A 148 4.58 -3.32 9.36
C VAL A 148 3.78 -2.79 8.19
N ASP A 149 3.37 -3.68 7.29
CA ASP A 149 2.80 -3.33 5.99
C ASP A 149 1.50 -2.52 6.12
N PHE A 150 0.60 -2.95 7.04
CA PHE A 150 -0.59 -2.18 7.37
C PHE A 150 -0.85 -2.17 8.87
N VAL A 151 -1.43 -1.06 9.33
CA VAL A 151 -1.96 -0.89 10.68
C VAL A 151 -3.36 -0.34 10.54
N ILE A 152 -4.36 -1.07 11.06
CA ILE A 152 -5.76 -0.68 11.00
C ILE A 152 -6.35 -0.54 12.41
N VAL A 153 -7.54 0.04 12.49
CA VAL A 153 -8.37 0.00 13.71
C VAL A 153 -9.52 -0.95 13.45
N GLN A 154 -9.62 -2.02 14.22
CA GLN A 154 -10.69 -3.00 14.17
C GLN A 154 -11.31 -3.14 15.55
N SER A 155 -12.63 -2.95 15.67
CA SER A 155 -13.36 -3.03 16.94
C SER A 155 -12.79 -2.15 18.07
N GLY A 156 -12.23 -0.98 17.71
CA GLY A 156 -11.63 -0.03 18.66
C GLY A 156 -10.20 -0.36 19.10
N GLU A 157 -9.59 -1.39 18.51
CA GLU A 157 -8.20 -1.80 18.81
C GLU A 157 -7.29 -1.63 17.59
N VAL A 158 -6.00 -1.39 17.85
CA VAL A 158 -4.97 -1.33 16.81
C VAL A 158 -4.60 -2.76 16.42
N VAL A 159 -4.73 -3.07 15.13
CA VAL A 159 -4.40 -4.37 14.56
C VAL A 159 -3.35 -4.22 13.47
N PRO A 160 -2.10 -4.64 13.70
CA PRO A 160 -1.07 -4.69 12.68
C PRO A 160 -1.27 -5.87 11.75
N ILE A 161 -0.98 -5.66 10.47
CA ILE A 161 -1.14 -6.66 9.41
C ILE A 161 0.17 -6.79 8.65
N GLU A 162 0.64 -8.01 8.52
CA GLU A 162 1.81 -8.38 7.72
C GLU A 162 1.40 -9.16 6.49
N CYS A 163 1.92 -8.79 5.33
CA CYS A 163 1.67 -9.44 4.05
C CYS A 163 2.88 -10.27 3.61
N LYS A 164 2.68 -11.51 3.22
CA LYS A 164 3.74 -12.38 2.70
C LYS A 164 3.28 -13.08 1.42
N ALA A 165 4.00 -12.86 0.33
CA ALA A 165 3.73 -13.50 -0.96
C ALA A 165 4.11 -14.99 -1.01
N ASN A 166 4.48 -15.60 0.11
CA ASN A 166 4.93 -16.99 0.19
C ASN A 166 4.48 -17.66 1.49
N ILE A 167 4.95 -18.91 1.71
CA ILE A 167 4.65 -19.72 2.89
C ILE A 167 5.57 -19.37 4.09
N HIS A 168 6.73 -18.78 3.87
CA HIS A 168 7.66 -18.37 4.92
C HIS A 168 7.17 -17.09 5.60
N VAL A 169 6.74 -17.23 6.85
CA VAL A 169 5.92 -16.21 7.51
C VAL A 169 6.54 -15.61 8.78
N LYS A 170 7.83 -15.85 9.05
CA LYS A 170 8.49 -15.17 10.15
C LYS A 170 8.62 -13.68 9.84
N SER A 171 8.13 -12.84 10.75
CA SER A 171 8.22 -11.39 10.65
C SER A 171 8.70 -10.82 11.98
N LYS A 172 9.99 -10.49 12.02
CA LYS A 172 10.59 -9.80 13.17
C LYS A 172 9.99 -8.40 13.38
N SER A 173 9.51 -7.79 12.31
CA SER A 173 8.91 -6.45 12.35
C SER A 173 7.56 -6.49 13.05
N LEU A 174 6.69 -7.46 12.69
CA LEU A 174 5.41 -7.67 13.35
C LEU A 174 5.59 -7.98 14.84
N ASP A 175 6.52 -8.90 15.17
CA ASP A 175 6.84 -9.25 16.57
C ASP A 175 7.33 -8.04 17.36
N SER A 176 8.15 -7.18 16.75
CA SER A 176 8.66 -5.94 17.36
C SER A 176 7.53 -4.94 17.64
N PHE A 177 6.60 -4.78 16.69
CA PHE A 177 5.45 -3.90 16.84
C PHE A 177 4.52 -4.39 17.95
N VAL A 178 4.15 -5.68 17.90
CA VAL A 178 3.28 -6.34 18.89
C VAL A 178 3.84 -6.15 20.30
N LYS A 179 5.12 -6.43 20.49
CA LYS A 179 5.79 -6.30 21.79
C LYS A 179 5.88 -4.84 22.25
N ARG A 180 6.14 -3.91 21.32
CA ARG A 180 6.34 -2.48 21.66
C ARG A 180 5.06 -1.81 22.12
N TYR A 181 3.91 -2.18 21.55
CA TYR A 181 2.62 -1.51 21.79
C TYR A 181 1.62 -2.39 22.54
N ASP A 182 2.07 -3.53 23.08
CA ASP A 182 1.22 -4.52 23.81
C ASP A 182 -0.03 -4.91 23.02
N ILE A 183 0.16 -5.24 21.74
CA ILE A 183 -0.93 -5.55 20.81
C ILE A 183 -1.53 -6.92 21.13
N LYS A 184 -2.84 -6.97 21.31
CA LYS A 184 -3.57 -8.17 21.68
C LYS A 184 -3.76 -9.15 20.51
N GLN A 185 -3.89 -8.65 19.30
CA GLN A 185 -4.12 -9.43 18.10
C GLN A 185 -3.42 -8.83 16.91
N SER A 186 -2.84 -9.67 16.08
CA SER A 186 -2.26 -9.28 14.78
C SER A 186 -2.76 -10.21 13.67
N ILE A 187 -2.65 -9.77 12.44
CA ILE A 187 -3.07 -10.52 11.27
C ILE A 187 -1.87 -10.76 10.37
N ARG A 188 -1.76 -11.97 9.83
CA ARG A 188 -0.81 -12.32 8.80
C ARG A 188 -1.55 -12.83 7.57
N LEU A 189 -1.41 -12.11 6.47
CA LEU A 189 -1.92 -12.49 5.16
C LEU A 189 -0.82 -13.18 4.36
N SER A 190 -1.02 -14.42 3.97
CA SER A 190 0.00 -15.21 3.29
C SER A 190 -0.60 -16.33 2.44
N MET A 191 0.26 -17.16 1.83
CA MET A 191 -0.17 -18.38 1.15
C MET A 191 -0.48 -19.54 2.10
N ARG A 192 -0.44 -19.36 3.42
CA ARG A 192 -0.86 -20.36 4.40
C ARG A 192 -2.37 -20.39 4.55
N ASN A 193 -2.89 -21.53 5.01
CA ASN A 193 -4.29 -21.67 5.40
C ASN A 193 -4.63 -20.86 6.66
N PHE A 194 -5.92 -20.77 6.96
CA PHE A 194 -6.42 -20.18 8.19
C PHE A 194 -5.78 -20.84 9.41
N GLY A 195 -5.49 -20.04 10.41
CA GLY A 195 -4.94 -20.51 11.68
C GLY A 195 -4.88 -19.38 12.70
N PHE A 196 -4.71 -19.76 13.97
CA PHE A 196 -4.51 -18.82 15.06
C PHE A 196 -3.45 -19.38 16.00
N GLU A 197 -2.35 -18.66 16.15
CA GLU A 197 -1.23 -19.06 17.00
C GLU A 197 -0.50 -17.81 17.52
N ASN A 198 -0.19 -17.78 18.80
CA ASN A 198 0.55 -16.67 19.45
C ASN A 198 -0.09 -15.30 19.18
N ASN A 199 -1.41 -15.20 19.28
CA ASN A 199 -2.18 -13.99 18.99
C ASN A 199 -2.05 -13.47 17.53
N ILE A 200 -1.59 -14.33 16.62
CA ILE A 200 -1.52 -14.05 15.19
C ILE A 200 -2.62 -14.84 14.47
N LYS A 201 -3.57 -14.12 13.88
CA LYS A 201 -4.57 -14.69 12.97
C LYS A 201 -3.94 -14.82 11.58
N SER A 202 -3.70 -16.05 11.15
CA SER A 202 -3.28 -16.33 9.77
C SER A 202 -4.50 -16.39 8.86
N VAL A 203 -4.46 -15.60 7.79
CA VAL A 203 -5.53 -15.53 6.79
C VAL A 203 -4.90 -15.78 5.42
N PRO A 204 -5.44 -16.71 4.61
CA PRO A 204 -4.98 -16.88 3.22
C PRO A 204 -5.17 -15.61 2.41
N LEU A 205 -4.26 -15.29 1.50
CA LEU A 205 -4.36 -14.11 0.66
C LEU A 205 -5.69 -14.04 -0.10
N TYR A 206 -6.20 -15.16 -0.63
CA TYR A 206 -7.47 -15.18 -1.33
C TYR A 206 -8.68 -14.81 -0.44
N ALA A 207 -8.52 -14.88 0.88
CA ALA A 207 -9.55 -14.53 1.87
C ALA A 207 -9.28 -13.17 2.55
N ALA A 208 -8.43 -12.31 1.98
CA ALA A 208 -8.13 -10.99 2.54
C ALA A 208 -9.38 -10.10 2.71
N PHE A 209 -10.43 -10.36 1.93
CA PHE A 209 -11.73 -9.69 2.07
C PHE A 209 -12.49 -10.04 3.38
N CYS A 210 -12.03 -11.03 4.14
CA CYS A 210 -12.59 -11.43 5.44
C CYS A 210 -11.93 -10.74 6.65
N VAL A 211 -10.99 -9.83 6.42
CA VAL A 211 -10.29 -9.09 7.48
C VAL A 211 -11.17 -8.01 8.06
#